data_49f3dec1603bb8515c4bcbea06015fee
#
_entry.id   49f3dec1603bb8515c4bcbea06015fee
#
_cell.length_a   1.000
_cell.length_b   1.000
_cell.length_c   1.000
_cell.angle_alpha   90.00
_cell.angle_beta   90.00
_cell.angle_gamma   90.00
#
_symmetry.space_group_name_H-M   'P 1'
#
loop_
_entity.id
_entity.type
_entity.pdbx_description
1 polymer ?
#
loop_
_entity_poly.entity_id
_entity_poly.type
_entity_poly.pdbx_seq_one_letter_code
_entity_poly.pdbx_strand_id
1 'polypeptide(L)'
;MKSSYQKQLDELITSLSDKKPSLLLHACCAPCSSYVLEYLSEHFQITILYYNPNIYPQTEYERRLQELIDFLPKFEPAIKNKIQLIQTEYNPEEFYNAIDIKTNPELAFEPERGERCRRCYKFRMQKAYDYAKQNNFEYFCTTLSISPFKDAEKINILGNELQNLSESGP
;
A
#
# COMPACT_ATOMS: atom_id res chain seq x y z
N MET A 1 -17.86 -21.32 0.32
CA MET A 1 -16.40 -21.15 0.11
C MET A 1 -16.13 -19.65 -0.03
N LYS A 2 -15.22 -19.08 0.79
CA LYS A 2 -14.78 -17.69 0.57
C LYS A 2 -14.11 -17.61 -0.81
N SER A 3 -14.55 -16.67 -1.65
CA SER A 3 -13.89 -16.36 -2.92
C SER A 3 -12.44 -15.96 -2.64
N SER A 4 -11.49 -16.37 -3.48
CA SER A 4 -10.11 -15.89 -3.35
C SER A 4 -10.06 -14.39 -3.63
N TYR A 5 -9.14 -13.65 -3.01
CA TYR A 5 -8.97 -12.22 -3.26
C TYR A 5 -8.69 -11.91 -4.74
N GLN A 6 -7.97 -12.80 -5.43
CA GLN A 6 -7.77 -12.68 -6.87
C GLN A 6 -9.10 -12.71 -7.63
N LYS A 7 -9.98 -13.65 -7.31
CA LYS A 7 -11.29 -13.74 -7.95
C LYS A 7 -12.15 -12.50 -7.69
N GLN A 8 -12.11 -11.94 -6.47
CA GLN A 8 -12.80 -10.68 -6.16
C GLN A 8 -12.26 -9.51 -6.98
N LEU A 9 -10.93 -9.45 -7.18
CA LEU A 9 -10.29 -8.45 -8.03
C LEU A 9 -10.71 -8.61 -9.50
N ASP A 10 -10.75 -9.83 -10.01
CA ASP A 10 -11.16 -10.11 -11.39
C ASP A 10 -12.64 -9.73 -11.64
N GLU A 11 -13.52 -10.01 -10.65
CA GLU A 11 -14.91 -9.59 -10.67
C GLU A 11 -15.04 -8.06 -10.64
N LEU A 12 -14.26 -7.39 -9.80
CA LEU A 12 -14.20 -5.92 -9.76
C LEU A 12 -13.76 -5.36 -11.12
N ILE A 13 -12.64 -5.82 -11.66
CA ILE A 13 -12.12 -5.38 -12.97
C ILE A 13 -13.19 -5.55 -14.06
N THR A 14 -13.86 -6.69 -14.08
CA THR A 14 -14.96 -6.94 -15.03
C THR A 14 -16.08 -5.92 -14.89
N SER A 15 -16.42 -5.50 -13.65
CA SER A 15 -17.46 -4.53 -13.37
C SER A 15 -17.12 -3.10 -13.79
N LEU A 16 -15.84 -2.77 -13.92
CA LEU A 16 -15.39 -1.43 -14.31
C LEU A 16 -15.74 -1.10 -15.77
N SER A 17 -15.97 -2.12 -16.60
CA SER A 17 -16.18 -1.97 -18.05
C SER A 17 -15.04 -1.18 -18.70
N ASP A 18 -15.34 -0.10 -19.44
CA ASP A 18 -14.34 0.76 -20.07
C ASP A 18 -13.87 1.93 -19.19
N LYS A 19 -14.35 1.99 -17.94
CA LYS A 19 -13.93 3.04 -16.98
C LYS A 19 -12.55 2.70 -16.43
N LYS A 20 -11.75 3.73 -16.26
CA LYS A 20 -10.40 3.66 -15.68
C LYS A 20 -10.36 4.55 -14.44
N PRO A 21 -10.96 4.10 -13.31
CA PRO A 21 -11.06 4.90 -12.10
C PRO A 21 -9.69 5.17 -11.48
N SER A 22 -9.62 6.19 -10.64
CA SER A 22 -8.42 6.57 -9.91
C SER A 22 -8.11 5.59 -8.80
N LEU A 23 -6.84 5.16 -8.72
CA LEU A 23 -6.33 4.24 -7.71
C LEU A 23 -5.09 4.79 -7.03
N LEU A 24 -5.13 4.90 -5.70
CA LEU A 24 -3.93 5.15 -4.90
C LEU A 24 -3.26 3.82 -4.54
N LEU A 25 -2.03 3.61 -5.02
CA LEU A 25 -1.21 2.44 -4.71
C LEU A 25 -0.15 2.79 -3.66
N HIS A 26 -0.33 2.32 -2.42
CA HIS A 26 0.72 2.39 -1.40
C HIS A 26 1.83 1.39 -1.73
N ALA A 27 3.05 1.88 -2.02
CA ALA A 27 4.17 1.07 -2.43
C ALA A 27 5.40 1.24 -1.52
N CYS A 28 6.19 0.17 -1.36
CA CYS A 28 7.39 0.18 -0.53
C CYS A 28 8.70 0.08 -1.32
N CYS A 29 8.70 -0.37 -2.55
CA CYS A 29 9.89 -0.52 -3.39
C CYS A 29 9.51 -0.85 -4.84
N ALA A 30 10.44 -0.69 -5.78
CA ALA A 30 10.24 -0.98 -7.19
C ALA A 30 9.94 -2.47 -7.48
N PRO A 31 10.68 -3.46 -6.93
CA PRO A 31 10.42 -4.87 -7.20
C PRO A 31 9.00 -5.31 -6.81
N CYS A 32 8.49 -4.84 -5.65
CA CYS A 32 7.13 -5.17 -5.22
C CYS A 32 6.04 -4.48 -6.06
N SER A 33 6.40 -3.41 -6.76
CA SER A 33 5.46 -2.61 -7.55
C SER A 33 5.35 -3.09 -9.00
N SER A 34 6.38 -3.69 -9.58
CA SER A 34 6.47 -3.99 -11.02
C SER A 34 5.27 -4.79 -11.53
N TYR A 35 5.00 -5.96 -10.95
CA TYR A 35 3.87 -6.81 -11.36
C TYR A 35 2.51 -6.13 -11.09
N VAL A 36 2.37 -5.45 -9.95
CA VAL A 36 1.13 -4.76 -9.59
C VAL A 36 0.82 -3.63 -10.57
N LEU A 37 1.84 -2.86 -10.95
CA LEU A 37 1.70 -1.79 -11.92
C LEU A 37 1.38 -2.34 -13.31
N GLU A 38 2.07 -3.41 -13.75
CA GLU A 38 1.79 -4.07 -15.03
C GLU A 38 0.34 -4.54 -15.11
N TYR A 39 -0.13 -5.23 -14.05
CA TYR A 39 -1.47 -5.81 -14.04
C TYR A 39 -2.57 -4.75 -13.88
N LEU A 40 -2.43 -3.80 -12.95
CA LEU A 40 -3.50 -2.87 -12.63
C LEU A 40 -3.53 -1.63 -13.54
N SER A 41 -2.42 -1.24 -14.17
CA SER A 41 -2.37 -0.01 -14.97
C SER A 41 -3.23 -0.06 -16.23
N GLU A 42 -3.60 -1.22 -16.70
CA GLU A 42 -4.56 -1.37 -17.81
C GLU A 42 -6.00 -1.05 -17.39
N HIS A 43 -6.31 -1.16 -16.09
CA HIS A 43 -7.67 -1.03 -15.54
C HIS A 43 -7.88 0.22 -14.69
N PHE A 44 -6.81 0.83 -14.18
CA PHE A 44 -6.88 1.96 -13.26
C PHE A 44 -5.92 3.08 -13.67
N GLN A 45 -6.30 4.32 -13.32
CA GLN A 45 -5.40 5.46 -13.34
C GLN A 45 -4.64 5.50 -12.01
N ILE A 46 -3.40 5.01 -12.02
CA ILE A 46 -2.63 4.77 -10.80
C ILE A 46 -1.80 6.01 -10.41
N THR A 47 -1.85 6.34 -9.12
CA THR A 47 -0.89 7.20 -8.44
C THR A 47 -0.24 6.41 -7.31
N ILE A 48 1.09 6.38 -7.27
CA ILE A 48 1.85 5.69 -6.22
C ILE A 48 2.01 6.64 -5.03
N LEU A 49 1.69 6.15 -3.83
CA LEU A 49 2.03 6.79 -2.56
C LEU A 49 3.22 6.07 -1.93
N TYR A 50 4.36 6.76 -1.83
CA TYR A 50 5.51 6.28 -1.10
C TYR A 50 5.49 6.80 0.34
N TYR A 51 4.85 6.03 1.24
CA TYR A 51 4.74 6.30 2.68
C TYR A 51 5.28 5.12 3.48
N ASN A 52 6.53 5.19 3.92
CA ASN A 52 7.25 4.07 4.51
C ASN A 52 8.09 4.46 5.73
N PRO A 53 7.51 5.05 6.80
CA PRO A 53 8.27 5.50 7.97
C PRO A 53 8.87 4.35 8.79
N ASN A 54 8.47 3.11 8.50
CA ASN A 54 8.99 1.88 9.11
C ASN A 54 10.33 1.42 8.54
N ILE A 55 10.80 2.00 7.44
CA ILE A 55 12.08 1.63 6.83
C ILE A 55 13.20 2.35 7.58
N TYR A 56 14.15 1.58 8.10
CA TYR A 56 15.32 2.07 8.83
C TYR A 56 16.57 1.34 8.34
N PRO A 57 17.73 1.99 8.27
CA PRO A 57 17.97 3.41 8.51
C PRO A 57 17.39 4.32 7.40
N GLN A 58 17.46 5.65 7.58
CA GLN A 58 16.96 6.62 6.59
C GLN A 58 17.61 6.42 5.22
N THR A 59 18.88 6.05 5.16
CA THR A 59 19.59 5.74 3.91
C THR A 59 18.94 4.59 3.13
N GLU A 60 18.36 3.61 3.81
CA GLU A 60 17.61 2.52 3.16
C GLU A 60 16.25 3.00 2.64
N TYR A 61 15.58 3.91 3.36
CA TYR A 61 14.37 4.56 2.88
C TYR A 61 14.65 5.35 1.60
N GLU A 62 15.70 6.17 1.60
CA GLU A 62 16.12 7.00 0.47
C GLU A 62 16.54 6.12 -0.72
N ARG A 63 17.29 5.05 -0.50
CA ARG A 63 17.70 4.10 -1.54
C ARG A 63 16.48 3.48 -2.25
N ARG A 64 15.49 3.01 -1.51
CA ARG A 64 14.27 2.40 -2.09
C ARG A 64 13.41 3.42 -2.82
N LEU A 65 13.34 4.64 -2.32
CA LEU A 65 12.67 5.72 -3.01
C LEU A 65 13.36 6.03 -4.34
N GLN A 66 14.68 6.17 -4.33
CA GLN A 66 15.47 6.46 -5.53
C GLN A 66 15.32 5.33 -6.57
N GLU A 67 15.36 4.06 -6.14
CA GLU A 67 15.11 2.93 -7.02
C GLU A 67 13.73 3.02 -7.69
N LEU A 68 12.70 3.45 -6.98
CA LEU A 68 11.36 3.62 -7.54
C LEU A 68 11.31 4.80 -8.52
N ILE A 69 11.97 5.92 -8.20
CA ILE A 69 12.11 7.09 -9.08
C ILE A 69 12.82 6.71 -10.38
N ASP A 70 13.90 5.92 -10.30
CA ASP A 70 14.68 5.49 -11.45
C ASP A 70 14.00 4.40 -12.29
N PHE A 71 13.14 3.61 -11.67
CA PHE A 71 12.39 2.52 -12.29
C PHE A 71 11.25 3.03 -13.15
N LEU A 72 10.41 3.94 -12.65
CA LEU A 72 9.19 4.35 -13.33
C LEU A 72 9.40 4.91 -14.74
N PRO A 73 10.43 5.76 -15.02
CA PRO A 73 10.67 6.27 -16.37
C PRO A 73 11.20 5.23 -17.38
N LYS A 74 11.56 4.04 -16.90
CA LYS A 74 12.09 2.93 -17.72
C LYS A 74 11.09 1.77 -17.83
N PHE A 75 9.98 1.84 -17.12
CA PHE A 75 8.97 0.79 -17.06
C PHE A 75 7.81 1.14 -18.00
N GLU A 76 7.68 0.40 -19.10
CA GLU A 76 6.73 0.68 -20.15
C GLU A 76 5.28 0.88 -19.66
N PRO A 77 4.72 0.03 -18.75
CA PRO A 77 3.38 0.26 -18.22
C PRO A 77 3.22 1.60 -17.48
N ALA A 78 4.28 2.05 -16.78
CA ALA A 78 4.25 3.32 -16.07
C ALA A 78 4.28 4.52 -17.03
N ILE A 79 5.07 4.43 -18.08
CA ILE A 79 5.17 5.47 -19.12
C ILE A 79 3.83 5.58 -19.88
N LYS A 80 3.33 4.45 -20.38
CA LYS A 80 2.09 4.36 -21.15
C LYS A 80 0.90 4.92 -20.37
N ASN A 81 0.80 4.59 -19.08
CA ASN A 81 -0.33 4.98 -18.23
C ASN A 81 -0.06 6.25 -17.40
N LYS A 82 1.07 6.93 -17.63
CA LYS A 82 1.45 8.21 -16.95
C LYS A 82 1.36 8.10 -15.43
N ILE A 83 1.85 7.00 -14.87
CA ILE A 83 1.81 6.73 -13.43
C ILE A 83 2.60 7.81 -12.68
N GLN A 84 1.99 8.41 -11.67
CA GLN A 84 2.60 9.43 -10.84
C GLN A 84 3.13 8.83 -9.55
N LEU A 85 4.16 9.46 -8.97
CA LEU A 85 4.73 9.11 -7.68
C LEU A 85 4.59 10.30 -6.73
N ILE A 86 3.98 10.05 -5.59
CA ILE A 86 3.89 10.99 -4.48
C ILE A 86 4.75 10.47 -3.34
N GLN A 87 5.71 11.28 -2.92
CA GLN A 87 6.52 11.05 -1.74
C GLN A 87 5.95 11.85 -0.58
N THR A 88 5.83 11.21 0.58
CA THR A 88 5.52 11.89 1.85
C THR A 88 6.79 12.17 2.63
N GLU A 89 6.70 13.02 3.64
CA GLU A 89 7.78 13.25 4.59
C GLU A 89 8.17 11.93 5.30
N TYR A 90 9.47 11.72 5.48
CA TYR A 90 9.99 10.59 6.25
C TYR A 90 10.02 10.95 7.74
N ASN A 91 9.08 10.39 8.49
CA ASN A 91 9.00 10.57 9.94
C ASN A 91 8.91 9.21 10.66
N PRO A 92 10.04 8.59 11.03
CA PRO A 92 10.04 7.30 11.72
C PRO A 92 9.44 7.36 13.13
N GLU A 93 9.40 8.53 13.78
CA GLU A 93 8.79 8.68 15.10
C GLU A 93 7.28 8.43 15.07
N GLU A 94 6.59 8.82 14.00
CA GLU A 94 5.17 8.46 13.84
C GLU A 94 4.97 6.95 13.86
N PHE A 95 5.84 6.22 13.20
CA PHE A 95 5.79 4.76 13.15
C PHE A 95 6.06 4.14 14.53
N TYR A 96 7.13 4.58 15.21
CA TYR A 96 7.47 4.06 16.52
C TYR A 96 6.37 4.31 17.56
N ASN A 97 5.73 5.46 17.50
CA ASN A 97 4.60 5.78 18.36
C ASN A 97 3.36 4.94 18.00
N ALA A 98 3.07 4.75 16.71
CA ALA A 98 1.90 3.99 16.26
C ALA A 98 1.98 2.49 16.60
N ILE A 99 3.17 1.89 16.57
CA ILE A 99 3.37 0.50 16.97
C ILE A 99 3.58 0.34 18.48
N ASP A 100 3.72 1.47 19.21
CA ASP A 100 3.88 1.50 20.66
C ASP A 100 5.11 0.72 21.18
N ILE A 101 6.21 0.76 20.41
CA ILE A 101 7.42 -0.02 20.72
C ILE A 101 8.18 0.53 21.93
N LYS A 102 8.00 1.83 22.24
CA LYS A 102 8.67 2.48 23.38
C LYS A 102 8.14 1.98 24.73
N THR A 103 6.84 1.67 24.78
CA THR A 103 6.19 1.13 26.01
C THR A 103 6.12 -0.40 26.00
N ASN A 104 6.24 -1.03 24.83
CA ASN A 104 6.24 -2.48 24.66
C ASN A 104 7.49 -2.93 23.89
N PRO A 105 8.70 -2.84 24.47
CA PRO A 105 9.96 -3.15 23.78
C PRO A 105 10.07 -4.62 23.33
N GLU A 106 9.30 -5.52 23.93
CA GLU A 106 9.21 -6.93 23.52
C GLU A 106 8.72 -7.11 22.09
N LEU A 107 7.95 -6.17 21.56
CA LEU A 107 7.50 -6.19 20.16
C LEU A 107 8.66 -6.17 19.15
N ALA A 108 9.83 -5.67 19.56
CA ALA A 108 11.02 -5.68 18.70
C ALA A 108 11.51 -7.10 18.36
N PHE A 109 11.24 -8.06 19.24
CA PHE A 109 11.69 -9.45 19.15
C PHE A 109 10.63 -10.41 18.59
N GLU A 110 9.43 -9.88 18.28
CA GLU A 110 8.39 -10.71 17.70
C GLU A 110 8.75 -11.23 16.30
N PRO A 111 8.32 -12.44 15.95
CA PRO A 111 8.49 -13.00 14.61
C PRO A 111 7.68 -12.19 13.57
N GLU A 112 7.98 -12.42 12.30
CA GLU A 112 7.14 -11.94 11.20
C GLU A 112 5.68 -12.39 11.38
N ARG A 113 4.74 -11.55 10.99
CA ARG A 113 3.28 -11.72 11.15
C ARG A 113 2.77 -11.63 12.60
N GLY A 114 3.64 -11.32 13.56
CA GLY A 114 3.26 -11.04 14.94
C GLY A 114 2.54 -9.70 15.12
N GLU A 115 2.32 -9.30 16.38
CA GLU A 115 1.57 -8.10 16.73
C GLU A 115 2.23 -6.82 16.20
N ARG A 116 3.58 -6.73 16.24
CA ARG A 116 4.31 -5.61 15.64
C ARG A 116 3.96 -5.44 14.16
N CYS A 117 3.93 -6.54 13.40
CA CYS A 117 3.58 -6.51 11.97
C CYS A 117 2.13 -6.07 11.75
N ARG A 118 1.19 -6.53 12.59
CA ARG A 118 -0.23 -6.13 12.51
C ARG A 118 -0.41 -4.64 12.76
N ARG A 119 0.24 -4.09 13.77
CA ARG A 119 0.24 -2.64 14.05
C ARG A 119 0.85 -1.84 12.89
N CYS A 120 1.95 -2.34 12.33
CA CYS A 120 2.60 -1.75 11.15
C CYS A 120 1.65 -1.72 9.95
N TYR A 121 0.95 -2.82 9.64
CA TYR A 121 0.01 -2.86 8.53
C TYR A 121 -1.14 -1.87 8.76
N LYS A 122 -1.76 -1.92 9.95
CA LYS A 122 -2.87 -1.03 10.31
C LYS A 122 -2.48 0.43 10.15
N PHE A 123 -1.36 0.84 10.71
CA PHE A 123 -0.89 2.22 10.66
C PHE A 123 -0.67 2.69 9.22
N ARG A 124 0.07 1.92 8.43
CA ARG A 124 0.41 2.32 7.05
C ARG A 124 -0.80 2.31 6.14
N MET A 125 -1.67 1.32 6.27
CA MET A 125 -2.89 1.25 5.47
C MET A 125 -3.88 2.35 5.85
N GLN A 126 -4.01 2.68 7.15
CA GLN A 126 -4.83 3.80 7.58
C GLN A 126 -4.35 5.11 6.95
N LYS A 127 -3.07 5.40 7.01
CA LYS A 127 -2.48 6.60 6.39
C LYS A 127 -2.70 6.66 4.87
N ALA A 128 -2.52 5.54 4.18
CA ALA A 128 -2.79 5.46 2.74
C ALA A 128 -4.27 5.66 2.42
N TYR A 129 -5.15 5.07 3.20
CA TYR A 129 -6.60 5.25 3.07
C TYR A 129 -7.02 6.70 3.33
N ASP A 130 -6.53 7.33 4.40
CA ASP A 130 -6.82 8.73 4.73
C ASP A 130 -6.36 9.66 3.61
N TYR A 131 -5.17 9.41 3.06
CA TYR A 131 -4.66 10.14 1.91
C TYR A 131 -5.56 9.95 0.67
N ALA A 132 -5.97 8.74 0.38
CA ALA A 132 -6.85 8.43 -0.75
C ALA A 132 -8.19 9.18 -0.61
N LYS A 133 -8.78 9.15 0.58
CA LYS A 133 -10.05 9.82 0.89
C LYS A 133 -9.93 11.35 0.76
N GLN A 134 -8.88 11.94 1.33
CA GLN A 134 -8.65 13.40 1.28
C GLN A 134 -8.42 13.92 -0.15
N ASN A 135 -7.88 13.08 -1.02
CA ASN A 135 -7.56 13.45 -2.41
C ASN A 135 -8.54 12.85 -3.44
N ASN A 136 -9.71 12.36 -2.97
CA ASN A 136 -10.80 11.85 -3.80
C ASN A 136 -10.41 10.69 -4.75
N PHE A 137 -9.50 9.82 -4.34
CA PHE A 137 -9.26 8.57 -5.06
C PHE A 137 -10.46 7.63 -4.88
N GLU A 138 -10.89 7.01 -5.97
CA GLU A 138 -12.02 6.07 -5.97
C GLU A 138 -11.64 4.73 -5.34
N TYR A 139 -10.36 4.35 -5.45
CA TYR A 139 -9.82 3.10 -4.91
C TYR A 139 -8.48 3.33 -4.22
N PHE A 140 -8.16 2.47 -3.27
CA PHE A 140 -6.81 2.35 -2.74
C PHE A 140 -6.40 0.89 -2.61
N CYS A 141 -5.11 0.62 -2.73
CA CYS A 141 -4.52 -0.69 -2.49
C CYS A 141 -3.07 -0.58 -2.01
N THR A 142 -2.43 -1.72 -1.78
CA THR A 142 -1.05 -1.76 -1.29
C THR A 142 -0.26 -2.91 -1.88
N THR A 143 1.04 -2.71 -2.11
CA THR A 143 1.96 -3.78 -2.48
C THR A 143 2.38 -4.66 -1.30
N LEU A 144 1.93 -4.38 -0.08
CA LEU A 144 2.30 -5.18 1.10
C LEU A 144 1.90 -6.65 0.98
N SER A 145 0.75 -6.94 0.37
CA SER A 145 0.21 -8.29 0.21
C SER A 145 1.00 -9.17 -0.76
N ILE A 146 1.87 -8.60 -1.59
CA ILE A 146 2.71 -9.34 -2.56
C ILE A 146 3.83 -10.11 -1.86
N SER A 147 4.32 -9.62 -0.72
CA SER A 147 5.44 -10.24 -0.02
C SER A 147 5.04 -11.57 0.63
N PRO A 148 5.76 -12.68 0.37
CA PRO A 148 5.49 -13.97 1.00
C PRO A 148 5.72 -13.98 2.52
N PHE A 149 6.46 -12.99 3.03
CA PHE A 149 6.72 -12.84 4.46
C PHE A 149 5.61 -12.10 5.21
N LYS A 150 4.69 -11.45 4.50
CA LYS A 150 3.58 -10.70 5.10
C LYS A 150 2.29 -11.51 5.12
N ASP A 151 1.41 -11.13 6.04
CA ASP A 151 0.08 -11.75 6.19
C ASP A 151 -0.92 -11.08 5.23
N ALA A 152 -1.01 -11.60 4.01
CA ALA A 152 -1.88 -11.08 2.97
C ALA A 152 -3.37 -11.11 3.39
N GLU A 153 -3.80 -12.13 4.16
CA GLU A 153 -5.18 -12.22 4.63
C GLU A 153 -5.50 -11.06 5.59
N LYS A 154 -4.63 -10.81 6.58
CA LYS A 154 -4.79 -9.69 7.50
C LYS A 154 -4.79 -8.33 6.81
N ILE A 155 -3.93 -8.15 5.82
CA ILE A 155 -3.86 -6.91 5.03
C ILE A 155 -5.18 -6.67 4.29
N ASN A 156 -5.76 -7.69 3.66
CA ASN A 156 -7.05 -7.57 2.97
C ASN A 156 -8.22 -7.33 3.94
N ILE A 157 -8.22 -7.99 5.11
CA ILE A 157 -9.23 -7.74 6.16
C ILE A 157 -9.17 -6.28 6.61
N LEU A 158 -7.98 -5.75 6.89
CA LEU A 158 -7.79 -4.35 7.27
C LEU A 158 -8.27 -3.39 6.18
N GLY A 159 -8.02 -3.69 4.92
CA GLY A 159 -8.53 -2.88 3.80
C GLY A 159 -10.05 -2.78 3.79
N ASN A 160 -10.73 -3.92 3.97
CA ASN A 160 -12.19 -3.97 4.04
C ASN A 160 -12.74 -3.27 5.29
N GLU A 161 -12.08 -3.39 6.45
CA GLU A 161 -12.47 -2.68 7.66
C GLU A 161 -12.42 -1.15 7.48
N LEU A 162 -11.37 -0.64 6.83
CA LEU A 162 -11.20 0.79 6.54
C LEU A 162 -12.30 1.31 5.60
N GLN A 163 -12.67 0.53 4.59
CA GLN A 163 -13.76 0.88 3.69
C GLN A 163 -15.10 0.94 4.45
N ASN A 164 -15.41 -0.06 5.26
CA ASN A 164 -16.68 -0.14 5.99
C ASN A 164 -16.84 0.99 7.02
N LEU A 165 -15.75 1.45 7.64
CA LEU A 165 -15.77 2.61 8.55
C LEU A 165 -16.18 3.91 7.86
N SER A 166 -15.98 4.03 6.54
CA SER A 166 -16.40 5.21 5.78
C SER A 166 -17.87 5.19 5.37
N GLU A 167 -18.47 4.00 5.25
CA GLU A 167 -19.90 3.84 4.91
C GLU A 167 -20.81 4.01 6.14
N SER A 168 -20.25 3.88 7.34
CA SER A 168 -20.95 4.03 8.63
C SER A 168 -20.78 5.41 9.29
N GLY A 169 -20.28 6.40 8.58
CA GLY A 169 -20.18 7.78 9.05
C GLY A 169 -21.55 8.47 9.11
N PRO A 170 -21.74 9.46 10.03
CA PRO A 170 -23.00 10.11 10.30
C PRO A 170 -23.56 10.85 9.11
#